data_20305f89cb403479662bf713061e452c
#
_entry.id   20305f89cb403479662bf713061e452c
#
_cell.length_a   1.000
_cell.length_b   1.000
_cell.length_c   1.000
_cell.angle_alpha   90.00
_cell.angle_beta   90.00
_cell.angle_gamma   90.00
#
_symmetry.space_group_name_H-M   'P 1'
#
loop_
_entity.id
_entity.type
_entity.pdbx_description
1 polymer ?
#
loop_
_entity_poly.entity_id
_entity_poly.type
_entity_poly.pdbx_seq_one_letter_code
_entity_poly.pdbx_strand_id
1 'polypeptide(L)'
;MSWIPFEDSLAPAWDAFVTSTPGARAVHFSGFKSAVEDVYRLEPFYRAWTCDSGKVRAIFPGFFHPSRIYGRKIVSQPFSEYGGILLAPDLEAAEREAILDGFRALALETLAERHFDHLEMRFPMTLSPDDARFRALPLFKTAVKKIEDRETMWKSLAAKDRNVIRKAQENGLSFAEKRDEETIRYAFYPLYERTMKRLGSPPHPLAYFLHLARSLPDAMKVFVVSREERPIASLVAWAAGRTIHVTDMVSDASAFSLRPNDLAVWEFLGWASDRGFAEFDFGPVRYRGQEIFKMKWRMELRDYSYRYLSASAGAPRNPVAGSGGIMAAAPKIWRALVPLRCARAMGRRLRREIGL
;
A
#
# COMPACT_ATOMS: atom_id res chain seq x y z
N MET A 1 -19.07 2.68 -25.52
CA MET A 1 -18.06 2.66 -24.41
C MET A 1 -18.77 2.54 -23.07
N SER A 2 -18.37 1.61 -22.19
CA SER A 2 -18.98 1.39 -20.88
C SER A 2 -17.98 0.77 -19.90
N TRP A 3 -18.31 0.79 -18.62
CA TRP A 3 -17.59 0.02 -17.59
C TRP A 3 -17.96 -1.44 -17.69
N ILE A 4 -16.99 -2.31 -17.93
CA ILE A 4 -17.16 -3.76 -18.01
C ILE A 4 -16.53 -4.45 -16.79
N PRO A 5 -17.04 -5.61 -16.36
CA PRO A 5 -16.38 -6.41 -15.33
C PRO A 5 -15.02 -6.92 -15.84
N PHE A 6 -14.10 -7.11 -14.89
CA PHE A 6 -12.82 -7.75 -15.17
C PHE A 6 -13.04 -9.25 -15.39
N GLU A 7 -12.47 -9.74 -16.47
CA GLU A 7 -12.32 -11.16 -16.78
C GLU A 7 -10.82 -11.47 -16.91
N ASP A 8 -10.43 -12.72 -16.70
CA ASP A 8 -9.00 -13.10 -16.72
C ASP A 8 -8.35 -12.86 -18.10
N SER A 9 -9.12 -12.90 -19.17
CA SER A 9 -8.69 -12.51 -20.52
C SER A 9 -8.23 -11.06 -20.62
N LEU A 10 -8.72 -10.17 -19.74
CA LEU A 10 -8.35 -8.76 -19.70
C LEU A 10 -7.05 -8.50 -18.93
N ALA A 11 -6.54 -9.47 -18.16
CA ALA A 11 -5.38 -9.27 -17.29
C ALA A 11 -4.14 -8.71 -18.00
N PRO A 12 -3.74 -9.19 -19.20
CA PRO A 12 -2.59 -8.63 -19.91
C PRO A 12 -2.77 -7.15 -20.27
N ALA A 13 -3.95 -6.75 -20.78
CA ALA A 13 -4.25 -5.37 -21.16
C ALA A 13 -4.37 -4.47 -19.91
N TRP A 14 -4.96 -4.97 -18.84
CA TRP A 14 -5.05 -4.31 -17.53
C TRP A 14 -3.65 -4.02 -16.97
N ASP A 15 -2.76 -5.02 -16.91
CA ASP A 15 -1.44 -4.88 -16.32
C ASP A 15 -0.51 -4.01 -17.18
N ALA A 16 -0.65 -4.05 -18.52
CA ALA A 16 0.02 -3.13 -19.42
C ALA A 16 -0.44 -1.67 -19.21
N PHE A 17 -1.74 -1.47 -18.97
CA PHE A 17 -2.30 -0.16 -18.64
C PHE A 17 -1.75 0.36 -17.31
N VAL A 18 -1.68 -0.48 -16.27
CA VAL A 18 -1.07 -0.13 -14.97
C VAL A 18 0.39 0.27 -15.14
N THR A 19 1.17 -0.49 -15.92
CA THR A 19 2.59 -0.22 -16.14
C THR A 19 2.83 1.13 -16.82
N SER A 20 1.97 1.52 -17.75
CA SER A 20 2.12 2.73 -18.56
C SER A 20 1.48 3.98 -17.94
N THR A 21 0.64 3.83 -16.91
CA THR A 21 -0.13 4.96 -16.37
C THR A 21 0.63 5.65 -15.23
N PRO A 22 0.96 6.94 -15.34
CA PRO A 22 1.53 7.72 -14.24
C PRO A 22 0.61 7.73 -13.01
N GLY A 23 1.20 7.60 -11.83
CA GLY A 23 0.44 7.51 -10.57
C GLY A 23 -0.07 6.12 -10.23
N ALA A 24 0.09 5.12 -11.11
CA ALA A 24 -0.19 3.73 -10.75
C ALA A 24 0.69 3.27 -9.58
N ARG A 25 0.17 2.34 -8.80
CA ARG A 25 0.89 1.61 -7.75
C ARG A 25 0.72 0.12 -8.00
N ALA A 26 1.61 -0.70 -7.48
CA ALA A 26 1.57 -2.15 -7.69
C ALA A 26 0.24 -2.80 -7.29
N VAL A 27 -0.49 -2.19 -6.36
CA VAL A 27 -1.83 -2.65 -5.94
C VAL A 27 -2.89 -2.57 -7.05
N HIS A 28 -2.61 -1.85 -8.14
CA HIS A 28 -3.51 -1.81 -9.29
C HIS A 28 -3.33 -3.02 -10.23
N PHE A 29 -2.23 -3.77 -10.13
CA PHE A 29 -2.05 -4.98 -10.94
C PHE A 29 -3.09 -6.06 -10.62
N SER A 30 -3.45 -6.83 -11.64
CA SER A 30 -4.43 -7.92 -11.52
C SER A 30 -4.04 -8.99 -10.51
N GLY A 31 -2.74 -9.24 -10.31
CA GLY A 31 -2.23 -10.19 -9.33
C GLY A 31 -2.58 -9.88 -7.87
N PHE A 32 -2.88 -8.62 -7.53
CA PHE A 32 -3.42 -8.29 -6.20
C PHE A 32 -4.84 -8.82 -5.98
N LYS A 33 -5.65 -8.89 -7.05
CA LYS A 33 -7.01 -9.44 -7.01
C LYS A 33 -6.99 -10.86 -6.45
N SER A 34 -6.20 -11.74 -7.06
CA SER A 34 -6.13 -13.15 -6.66
C SER A 34 -5.65 -13.33 -5.22
N ALA A 35 -4.68 -12.55 -4.76
CA ALA A 35 -4.19 -12.62 -3.38
C ALA A 35 -5.29 -12.26 -2.35
N VAL A 36 -6.11 -11.26 -2.63
CA VAL A 36 -7.20 -10.84 -1.75
C VAL A 36 -8.35 -11.84 -1.78
N GLU A 37 -8.72 -12.36 -2.95
CA GLU A 37 -9.74 -13.39 -3.11
C GLU A 37 -9.36 -14.68 -2.38
N ASP A 38 -8.16 -15.20 -2.63
CA ASP A 38 -7.76 -16.50 -2.09
C ASP A 38 -7.52 -16.48 -0.59
N VAL A 39 -6.87 -15.42 -0.11
CA VAL A 39 -6.49 -15.33 1.30
C VAL A 39 -7.60 -14.82 2.17
N TYR A 40 -8.33 -13.80 1.72
CA TYR A 40 -9.34 -13.11 2.55
C TYR A 40 -10.77 -13.43 2.17
N ARG A 41 -10.98 -14.11 1.03
CA ARG A 41 -12.31 -14.47 0.54
C ARG A 41 -13.23 -13.24 0.40
N LEU A 42 -12.67 -12.14 -0.14
CA LEU A 42 -13.45 -10.98 -0.52
C LEU A 42 -13.84 -11.08 -1.99
N GLU A 43 -15.07 -10.73 -2.31
CA GLU A 43 -15.59 -10.72 -3.67
C GLU A 43 -15.04 -9.48 -4.42
N PRO A 44 -14.46 -9.65 -5.63
CA PRO A 44 -13.92 -8.53 -6.38
C PRO A 44 -15.00 -7.67 -7.02
N PHE A 45 -14.75 -6.37 -7.06
CA PHE A 45 -15.48 -5.38 -7.85
C PHE A 45 -14.48 -4.69 -8.78
N TYR A 46 -13.82 -5.46 -9.63
CA TYR A 46 -12.88 -4.97 -10.64
C TYR A 46 -13.64 -4.55 -11.89
N ARG A 47 -13.37 -3.33 -12.38
CA ARG A 47 -14.03 -2.76 -13.54
C ARG A 47 -13.01 -2.10 -14.45
N ALA A 48 -13.21 -2.22 -15.76
CA ALA A 48 -12.42 -1.51 -16.77
C ALA A 48 -13.34 -0.72 -17.70
N TRP A 49 -12.87 0.44 -18.12
CA TRP A 49 -13.47 1.19 -19.23
C TRP A 49 -12.63 0.97 -20.47
N THR A 50 -13.23 0.46 -21.52
CA THR A 50 -12.56 0.20 -22.79
C THR A 50 -13.18 1.05 -23.91
N CYS A 51 -12.33 1.49 -24.84
CA CYS A 51 -12.81 2.08 -26.08
C CYS A 51 -13.23 1.00 -27.09
N ASP A 52 -13.81 1.40 -28.21
CA ASP A 52 -14.33 0.47 -29.22
C ASP A 52 -13.24 -0.44 -29.84
N SER A 53 -11.98 -0.02 -29.80
CA SER A 53 -10.83 -0.86 -30.18
C SER A 53 -10.39 -1.86 -29.11
N GLY A 54 -11.05 -1.93 -27.95
CA GLY A 54 -10.69 -2.77 -26.83
C GLY A 54 -9.56 -2.23 -25.94
N LYS A 55 -9.01 -1.03 -26.25
CA LYS A 55 -7.96 -0.41 -25.42
C LYS A 55 -8.55 0.02 -24.07
N VAL A 56 -7.86 -0.35 -22.97
CA VAL A 56 -8.20 0.09 -21.61
C VAL A 56 -7.90 1.59 -21.46
N ARG A 57 -8.89 2.36 -20.99
CA ARG A 57 -8.79 3.81 -20.75
C ARG A 57 -8.92 4.18 -19.28
N ALA A 58 -9.59 3.33 -18.49
CA ALA A 58 -9.66 3.48 -17.05
C ALA A 58 -9.86 2.11 -16.38
N ILE A 59 -9.44 2.01 -15.13
CA ILE A 59 -9.66 0.82 -14.29
C ILE A 59 -10.07 1.22 -12.89
N PHE A 60 -10.84 0.34 -12.24
CA PHE A 60 -11.15 0.41 -10.81
C PHE A 60 -10.96 -0.96 -10.16
N PRO A 61 -9.90 -1.15 -9.36
CA PRO A 61 -9.62 -2.38 -8.63
C PRO A 61 -10.31 -2.36 -7.26
N GLY A 62 -11.56 -2.78 -7.17
CA GLY A 62 -12.34 -2.76 -5.94
C GLY A 62 -12.72 -4.12 -5.41
N PHE A 63 -13.20 -4.14 -4.16
CA PHE A 63 -13.74 -5.32 -3.50
C PHE A 63 -14.98 -4.97 -2.69
N PHE A 64 -15.95 -5.87 -2.67
CA PHE A 64 -17.01 -5.86 -1.68
C PHE A 64 -16.44 -6.22 -0.31
N HIS A 65 -16.53 -5.31 0.63
CA HIS A 65 -15.98 -5.47 1.98
C HIS A 65 -17.09 -5.37 3.03
N PRO A 66 -17.73 -6.50 3.37
CA PRO A 66 -18.78 -6.55 4.39
C PRO A 66 -18.15 -6.64 5.80
N SER A 67 -17.83 -5.51 6.40
CA SER A 67 -17.31 -5.44 7.77
C SER A 67 -18.43 -5.30 8.79
N ARG A 68 -18.38 -6.12 9.84
CA ARG A 68 -19.30 -6.00 10.98
C ARG A 68 -19.03 -4.77 11.84
N ILE A 69 -17.82 -4.24 11.78
CA ILE A 69 -17.36 -3.10 12.60
C ILE A 69 -17.52 -1.79 11.83
N TYR A 70 -17.13 -1.77 10.55
CA TYR A 70 -17.02 -0.57 9.73
C TYR A 70 -18.08 -0.45 8.64
N GLY A 71 -19.12 -1.31 8.67
CA GLY A 71 -20.20 -1.31 7.70
C GLY A 71 -19.87 -2.06 6.41
N ARG A 72 -20.80 -2.04 5.47
CA ARG A 72 -20.69 -2.70 4.17
C ARG A 72 -20.22 -1.68 3.15
N LYS A 73 -19.05 -1.86 2.58
CA LYS A 73 -18.47 -0.91 1.63
C LYS A 73 -17.84 -1.59 0.42
N ILE A 74 -17.86 -0.91 -0.72
CA ILE A 74 -16.95 -1.22 -1.81
C ILE A 74 -15.67 -0.44 -1.51
N VAL A 75 -14.53 -1.12 -1.43
CA VAL A 75 -13.25 -0.47 -1.15
C VAL A 75 -12.27 -0.72 -2.28
N SER A 76 -11.62 0.34 -2.75
CA SER A 76 -10.52 0.19 -3.69
C SER A 76 -9.31 -0.36 -2.96
N GLN A 77 -8.87 -1.55 -3.32
CA GLN A 77 -7.70 -2.23 -2.74
C GLN A 77 -7.66 -2.25 -1.21
N PRO A 78 -8.43 -3.16 -0.56
CA PRO A 78 -8.30 -3.42 0.86
C PRO A 78 -6.86 -3.86 1.17
N PHE A 79 -6.41 -3.61 2.40
CA PHE A 79 -5.04 -3.93 2.87
C PHE A 79 -3.93 -3.14 2.20
N SER A 80 -4.28 -2.06 1.49
CA SER A 80 -3.34 -1.11 0.89
C SER A 80 -3.63 0.31 1.35
N GLU A 81 -2.63 1.14 1.24
CA GLU A 81 -2.73 2.59 1.45
C GLU A 81 -3.17 3.32 0.18
N TYR A 82 -3.07 2.68 -0.96
CA TYR A 82 -3.39 3.22 -2.28
C TYR A 82 -4.44 2.39 -2.99
N GLY A 83 -5.06 2.99 -3.98
CA GLY A 83 -6.08 2.37 -4.82
C GLY A 83 -6.88 3.43 -5.58
N GLY A 84 -8.16 3.16 -5.80
CA GLY A 84 -9.05 4.07 -6.50
C GLY A 84 -9.05 3.87 -8.00
N ILE A 85 -9.73 4.79 -8.67
CA ILE A 85 -9.79 4.80 -10.12
C ILE A 85 -8.44 5.23 -10.69
N LEU A 86 -7.98 4.53 -11.71
CA LEU A 86 -6.80 4.89 -12.49
C LEU A 86 -7.26 5.28 -13.91
N LEU A 87 -6.89 6.45 -14.34
CA LEU A 87 -7.29 7.05 -15.62
C LEU A 87 -6.10 7.16 -16.57
N ALA A 88 -6.30 6.93 -17.85
CA ALA A 88 -5.28 7.15 -18.84
C ALA A 88 -4.84 8.65 -18.84
N PRO A 89 -3.54 8.92 -19.04
CA PRO A 89 -3.04 10.29 -18.96
C PRO A 89 -3.42 11.16 -20.19
N ASP A 90 -3.81 10.53 -21.29
CA ASP A 90 -4.13 11.13 -22.58
C ASP A 90 -5.64 11.26 -22.84
N LEU A 91 -6.46 11.26 -21.78
CA LEU A 91 -7.92 11.43 -21.90
C LEU A 91 -8.27 12.87 -22.29
N GLU A 92 -9.10 13.00 -23.34
CA GLU A 92 -9.79 14.25 -23.61
C GLU A 92 -10.80 14.56 -22.50
N ALA A 93 -11.08 15.86 -22.29
CA ALA A 93 -11.96 16.29 -21.19
C ALA A 93 -13.34 15.61 -21.23
N ALA A 94 -13.97 15.53 -22.42
CA ALA A 94 -15.27 14.89 -22.58
C ALA A 94 -15.23 13.38 -22.29
N GLU A 95 -14.17 12.69 -22.71
CA GLU A 95 -13.98 11.26 -22.41
C GLU A 95 -13.78 11.03 -20.91
N ARG A 96 -12.97 11.89 -20.27
CA ARG A 96 -12.74 11.84 -18.81
C ARG A 96 -14.05 12.01 -18.03
N GLU A 97 -14.88 12.97 -18.39
CA GLU A 97 -16.19 13.19 -17.76
C GLU A 97 -17.12 11.98 -17.96
N ALA A 98 -17.21 11.45 -19.19
CA ALA A 98 -18.02 10.26 -19.47
C ALA A 98 -17.58 9.04 -18.64
N ILE A 99 -16.27 8.81 -18.48
CA ILE A 99 -15.71 7.74 -17.65
C ILE A 99 -16.12 7.93 -16.20
N LEU A 100 -15.94 9.12 -15.64
CA LEU A 100 -16.19 9.38 -14.22
C LEU A 100 -17.68 9.39 -13.88
N ASP A 101 -18.53 9.94 -14.73
CA ASP A 101 -19.98 9.93 -14.56
C ASP A 101 -20.55 8.51 -14.72
N GLY A 102 -20.06 7.76 -15.70
CA GLY A 102 -20.40 6.36 -15.89
C GLY A 102 -19.96 5.50 -14.68
N PHE A 103 -18.78 5.74 -14.13
CA PHE A 103 -18.32 5.05 -12.91
C PHE A 103 -19.19 5.40 -11.69
N ARG A 104 -19.52 6.68 -11.54
CA ARG A 104 -20.39 7.14 -10.44
C ARG A 104 -21.76 6.48 -10.52
N ALA A 105 -22.38 6.44 -11.71
CA ALA A 105 -23.68 5.80 -11.92
C ALA A 105 -23.64 4.30 -11.58
N LEU A 106 -22.69 3.56 -12.17
CA LEU A 106 -22.46 2.14 -11.89
C LEU A 106 -22.25 1.86 -10.39
N ALA A 107 -21.44 2.68 -9.73
CA ALA A 107 -21.16 2.49 -8.31
C ALA A 107 -22.40 2.72 -7.44
N LEU A 108 -23.20 3.76 -7.71
CA LEU A 108 -24.43 4.04 -6.97
C LEU A 108 -25.49 2.93 -7.17
N GLU A 109 -25.67 2.47 -8.40
CA GLU A 109 -26.54 1.35 -8.73
C GLU A 109 -26.12 0.08 -7.97
N THR A 110 -24.83 -0.27 -8.04
CA THR A 110 -24.27 -1.44 -7.34
C THR A 110 -24.42 -1.34 -5.82
N LEU A 111 -24.20 -0.14 -5.24
CA LEU A 111 -24.39 0.08 -3.81
C LEU A 111 -25.85 -0.16 -3.40
N ALA A 112 -26.81 0.33 -4.19
CA ALA A 112 -28.24 0.16 -3.93
C ALA A 112 -28.67 -1.31 -4.06
N GLU A 113 -28.34 -1.98 -5.17
CA GLU A 113 -28.71 -3.36 -5.43
C GLU A 113 -28.13 -4.36 -4.41
N ARG A 114 -26.87 -4.14 -4.02
CA ARG A 114 -26.15 -5.03 -3.10
C ARG A 114 -26.33 -4.62 -1.62
N HIS A 115 -27.06 -3.55 -1.34
CA HIS A 115 -27.25 -2.97 0.00
C HIS A 115 -25.93 -2.68 0.71
N PHE A 116 -25.02 -1.98 0.02
CA PHE A 116 -23.77 -1.48 0.56
C PHE A 116 -23.88 0.01 0.88
N ASP A 117 -23.22 0.45 1.95
CA ASP A 117 -23.37 1.81 2.51
C ASP A 117 -22.67 2.88 1.66
N HIS A 118 -21.46 2.56 1.18
CA HIS A 118 -20.66 3.51 0.43
C HIS A 118 -19.52 2.83 -0.35
N LEU A 119 -18.95 3.59 -1.27
CA LEU A 119 -17.68 3.27 -1.94
C LEU A 119 -16.56 4.12 -1.34
N GLU A 120 -15.42 3.50 -1.03
CA GLU A 120 -14.19 4.12 -0.51
C GLU A 120 -13.05 3.95 -1.51
N MET A 121 -12.53 5.06 -2.02
CA MET A 121 -11.30 5.09 -2.83
C MET A 121 -10.14 5.58 -1.98
N ARG A 122 -9.06 4.81 -1.94
CA ARG A 122 -7.86 5.12 -1.18
C ARG A 122 -6.87 5.88 -2.04
N PHE A 123 -6.72 7.16 -1.77
CA PHE A 123 -5.80 8.07 -2.44
C PHE A 123 -5.75 7.86 -3.97
N PRO A 124 -6.84 8.14 -4.69
CA PRO A 124 -6.89 7.97 -6.15
C PRO A 124 -6.02 9.02 -6.83
N MET A 125 -4.80 8.63 -7.23
CA MET A 125 -3.74 9.52 -7.73
C MET A 125 -4.12 10.26 -9.02
N THR A 126 -4.97 9.67 -9.85
CA THR A 126 -5.36 10.24 -11.15
C THR A 126 -6.66 11.04 -11.09
N LEU A 127 -7.33 11.06 -9.95
CA LEU A 127 -8.54 11.84 -9.74
C LEU A 127 -8.18 13.27 -9.31
N SER A 128 -8.84 14.28 -9.89
CA SER A 128 -8.64 15.67 -9.47
C SER A 128 -8.98 15.84 -7.99
N PRO A 129 -8.18 16.60 -7.21
CA PRO A 129 -8.50 16.93 -5.82
C PRO A 129 -9.87 17.59 -5.65
N ASP A 130 -10.32 18.35 -6.63
CA ASP A 130 -11.55 19.14 -6.61
C ASP A 130 -12.75 18.44 -7.26
N ASP A 131 -12.62 17.14 -7.61
CA ASP A 131 -13.73 16.41 -8.21
C ASP A 131 -14.89 16.26 -7.22
N ALA A 132 -15.95 17.03 -7.44
CA ALA A 132 -17.12 17.12 -6.57
C ALA A 132 -17.99 15.85 -6.55
N ARG A 133 -17.79 14.91 -7.49
CA ARG A 133 -18.51 13.63 -7.54
C ARG A 133 -18.19 12.74 -6.35
N PHE A 134 -17.01 12.92 -5.75
CA PHE A 134 -16.50 12.10 -4.67
C PHE A 134 -16.11 12.98 -3.48
N ARG A 135 -16.76 12.76 -2.35
CA ARG A 135 -16.46 13.51 -1.12
C ARG A 135 -15.03 13.19 -0.64
N ALA A 136 -14.21 14.23 -0.48
CA ALA A 136 -12.87 14.10 0.08
C ALA A 136 -12.91 13.93 1.60
N LEU A 137 -12.05 13.05 2.11
CA LEU A 137 -11.69 12.96 3.53
C LEU A 137 -10.17 13.09 3.63
N PRO A 138 -9.66 14.28 3.96
CA PRO A 138 -8.23 14.45 4.28
C PRO A 138 -7.87 13.61 5.50
N LEU A 139 -6.76 12.86 5.43
CA LEU A 139 -6.33 11.96 6.52
C LEU A 139 -4.93 12.32 7.02
N PHE A 140 -3.94 12.21 6.13
CA PHE A 140 -2.52 12.36 6.46
C PHE A 140 -1.80 13.13 5.37
N LYS A 141 -0.48 13.07 5.47
CA LYS A 141 0.42 13.33 4.34
C LYS A 141 1.17 12.06 3.99
N THR A 142 1.47 11.85 2.72
CA THR A 142 2.39 10.80 2.29
C THR A 142 3.77 11.40 2.06
N ALA A 143 4.81 10.62 2.34
CA ALA A 143 6.20 11.04 2.19
C ALA A 143 6.77 10.45 0.90
N VAL A 144 7.12 11.29 -0.04
CA VAL A 144 7.69 10.90 -1.34
C VAL A 144 9.04 11.58 -1.56
N LYS A 145 9.88 10.99 -2.41
CA LYS A 145 11.17 11.55 -2.78
C LYS A 145 11.45 11.29 -4.25
N LYS A 146 11.89 12.31 -4.97
CA LYS A 146 12.55 12.13 -6.25
C LYS A 146 13.87 11.39 -6.02
N ILE A 147 14.09 10.31 -6.75
CA ILE A 147 15.33 9.57 -6.71
C ILE A 147 16.34 10.26 -7.62
N GLU A 148 17.50 10.55 -7.07
CA GLU A 148 18.65 11.13 -7.74
C GLU A 148 19.81 10.12 -7.67
N ASP A 149 20.96 10.46 -8.24
CA ASP A 149 22.15 9.66 -8.07
C ASP A 149 22.60 9.58 -6.60
N ARG A 150 23.32 8.52 -6.27
CA ARG A 150 23.71 8.21 -4.89
C ARG A 150 24.56 9.33 -4.24
N GLU A 151 25.42 10.00 -5.03
CA GLU A 151 26.27 11.06 -4.52
C GLU A 151 25.46 12.32 -4.17
N THR A 152 24.55 12.73 -5.04
CA THR A 152 23.62 13.85 -4.81
C THR A 152 22.77 13.59 -3.58
N MET A 153 22.15 12.39 -3.47
CA MET A 153 21.38 12.02 -2.30
C MET A 153 22.22 12.04 -1.02
N TRP A 154 23.48 11.55 -1.06
CA TRP A 154 24.38 11.59 0.09
C TRP A 154 24.70 12.99 0.55
N LYS A 155 25.04 13.89 -0.38
CA LYS A 155 25.33 15.31 -0.09
C LYS A 155 24.14 16.04 0.52
N SER A 156 22.92 15.67 0.14
CA SER A 156 21.67 16.27 0.66
C SER A 156 21.39 15.92 2.12
N LEU A 157 21.92 14.79 2.63
CA LEU A 157 21.70 14.37 4.01
C LEU A 157 22.41 15.28 5.03
N ALA A 158 21.85 15.46 6.21
CA ALA A 158 22.52 16.13 7.30
C ALA A 158 23.75 15.34 7.77
N ALA A 159 24.78 16.03 8.25
CA ALA A 159 26.01 15.38 8.72
C ALA A 159 25.76 14.30 9.78
N LYS A 160 24.86 14.58 10.72
CA LYS A 160 24.45 13.61 11.75
C LYS A 160 23.87 12.33 11.16
N ASP A 161 23.06 12.44 10.08
CA ASP A 161 22.41 11.28 9.46
C ASP A 161 23.41 10.46 8.65
N ARG A 162 24.36 11.12 7.97
CA ARG A 162 25.51 10.44 7.32
C ARG A 162 26.36 9.65 8.33
N ASN A 163 26.61 10.23 9.51
CA ASN A 163 27.34 9.53 10.57
C ASN A 163 26.61 8.31 11.11
N VAL A 164 25.26 8.38 11.22
CA VAL A 164 24.44 7.21 11.61
C VAL A 164 24.56 6.09 10.58
N ILE A 165 24.54 6.42 9.28
CA ILE A 165 24.68 5.43 8.20
C ILE A 165 26.07 4.78 8.23
N ARG A 166 27.15 5.59 8.33
CA ARG A 166 28.53 5.06 8.45
C ARG A 166 28.67 4.11 9.63
N LYS A 167 28.14 4.51 10.79
CA LYS A 167 28.14 3.66 11.99
C LYS A 167 27.39 2.35 11.76
N ALA A 168 26.29 2.37 11.03
CA ALA A 168 25.55 1.16 10.67
C ALA A 168 26.38 0.23 9.76
N GLN A 169 27.12 0.80 8.80
CA GLN A 169 28.05 0.05 7.94
C GLN A 169 29.22 -0.55 8.74
N GLU A 170 29.78 0.20 9.67
CA GLU A 170 30.86 -0.25 10.57
C GLU A 170 30.43 -1.37 11.52
N ASN A 171 29.13 -1.49 11.83
CA ASN A 171 28.57 -2.56 12.66
C ASN A 171 28.52 -3.95 11.97
N GLY A 172 29.08 -4.08 10.78
CA GLY A 172 29.13 -5.35 10.04
C GLY A 172 27.76 -5.83 9.54
N LEU A 173 26.86 -4.90 9.24
CA LEU A 173 25.57 -5.21 8.66
C LEU A 173 25.69 -5.40 7.15
N SER A 174 25.03 -6.43 6.62
CA SER A 174 24.85 -6.66 5.19
C SER A 174 23.43 -6.28 4.77
N PHE A 175 23.27 -5.86 3.50
CA PHE A 175 21.98 -5.59 2.87
C PHE A 175 21.90 -6.32 1.54
N ALA A 176 20.84 -7.08 1.31
CA ALA A 176 20.65 -7.85 0.09
C ALA A 176 19.18 -7.87 -0.36
N GLU A 177 18.95 -7.74 -1.67
CA GLU A 177 17.69 -8.12 -2.31
C GLU A 177 17.59 -9.64 -2.36
N LYS A 178 16.49 -10.21 -1.90
CA LYS A 178 16.19 -11.64 -1.96
C LYS A 178 14.75 -11.83 -2.39
N ARG A 179 14.50 -12.80 -3.30
CA ARG A 179 13.17 -12.95 -3.95
C ARG A 179 12.49 -14.27 -3.65
N ASP A 180 13.19 -15.18 -2.99
CA ASP A 180 12.70 -16.53 -2.75
C ASP A 180 11.68 -16.60 -1.62
N GLU A 181 10.81 -17.59 -1.67
CA GLU A 181 9.79 -17.82 -0.63
C GLU A 181 10.40 -18.15 0.73
N GLU A 182 11.58 -18.75 0.76
CA GLU A 182 12.30 -19.08 1.98
C GLU A 182 12.67 -17.81 2.74
N THR A 183 13.15 -16.80 2.04
CA THR A 183 13.40 -15.47 2.62
C THR A 183 12.14 -14.87 3.21
N ILE A 184 11.00 -14.97 2.51
CA ILE A 184 9.73 -14.47 3.04
C ILE A 184 9.33 -15.22 4.31
N ARG A 185 9.47 -16.55 4.34
CA ARG A 185 9.09 -17.42 5.46
C ARG A 185 9.96 -17.23 6.68
N TYR A 186 11.28 -17.14 6.50
CA TYR A 186 12.24 -17.29 7.60
C TYR A 186 12.98 -16.00 7.95
N ALA A 187 13.10 -15.05 7.03
CA ALA A 187 13.73 -13.76 7.29
C ALA A 187 12.72 -12.63 7.53
N PHE A 188 11.79 -12.41 6.58
CA PHE A 188 10.83 -11.31 6.65
C PHE A 188 9.70 -11.57 7.64
N TYR A 189 8.95 -12.67 7.48
CA TYR A 189 7.69 -12.87 8.19
C TYR A 189 7.84 -12.95 9.73
N PRO A 190 8.87 -13.58 10.30
CA PRO A 190 9.09 -13.56 11.75
C PRO A 190 9.37 -12.16 12.32
N LEU A 191 10.04 -11.30 11.56
CA LEU A 191 10.25 -9.88 11.92
C LEU A 191 8.95 -9.09 11.79
N TYR A 192 8.18 -9.36 10.72
CA TYR A 192 6.90 -8.73 10.45
C TYR A 192 5.89 -8.98 11.57
N GLU A 193 5.62 -10.24 11.92
CA GLU A 193 4.62 -10.56 12.94
C GLU A 193 4.97 -9.99 14.33
N ARG A 194 6.27 -10.00 14.72
CA ARG A 194 6.75 -9.37 15.94
C ARG A 194 6.59 -7.84 15.91
N THR A 195 6.88 -7.24 14.77
CA THR A 195 6.69 -5.80 14.56
C THR A 195 5.21 -5.43 14.64
N MET A 196 4.32 -6.17 13.95
CA MET A 196 2.87 -5.93 14.03
C MET A 196 2.35 -6.06 15.46
N LYS A 197 2.78 -7.09 16.19
CA LYS A 197 2.46 -7.28 17.61
C LYS A 197 2.90 -6.07 18.44
N ARG A 198 4.13 -5.60 18.26
CA ARG A 198 4.69 -4.43 18.95
C ARG A 198 3.96 -3.13 18.61
N LEU A 199 3.46 -2.99 17.38
CA LEU A 199 2.67 -1.84 16.94
C LEU A 199 1.20 -1.90 17.39
N GLY A 200 0.74 -3.06 17.89
CA GLY A 200 -0.65 -3.23 18.32
C GLY A 200 -1.61 -3.51 17.15
N SER A 201 -1.10 -4.06 16.07
CA SER A 201 -1.86 -4.37 14.86
C SER A 201 -1.88 -5.89 14.60
N PRO A 202 -3.00 -6.48 14.16
CA PRO A 202 -3.03 -7.86 13.73
C PRO A 202 -2.17 -8.04 12.48
N PRO A 203 -1.36 -9.13 12.37
CA PRO A 203 -0.56 -9.39 11.19
C PRO A 203 -1.41 -9.93 10.04
N HIS A 204 -0.98 -9.67 8.80
CA HIS A 204 -1.41 -10.47 7.65
C HIS A 204 -0.90 -11.91 7.82
N PRO A 205 -1.62 -12.93 7.32
CA PRO A 205 -1.10 -14.29 7.31
C PRO A 205 0.08 -14.43 6.34
N LEU A 206 0.99 -15.35 6.61
CA LEU A 206 2.12 -15.64 5.73
C LEU A 206 1.67 -15.93 4.28
N ALA A 207 0.56 -16.65 4.13
CA ALA A 207 -0.02 -16.99 2.84
C ALA A 207 -0.28 -15.76 1.94
N TYR A 208 -0.60 -14.60 2.53
CA TYR A 208 -0.81 -13.37 1.79
C TYR A 208 0.46 -12.90 1.07
N PHE A 209 1.59 -12.85 1.78
CA PHE A 209 2.87 -12.45 1.20
C PHE A 209 3.39 -13.46 0.17
N LEU A 210 3.22 -14.76 0.44
CA LEU A 210 3.63 -15.80 -0.50
C LEU A 210 2.79 -15.78 -1.78
N HIS A 211 1.50 -15.53 -1.65
CA HIS A 211 0.62 -15.38 -2.82
C HIS A 211 1.04 -14.17 -3.66
N LEU A 212 1.23 -13.01 -3.02
CA LEU A 212 1.68 -11.79 -3.71
C LEU A 212 3.04 -11.98 -4.39
N ALA A 213 4.00 -12.66 -3.77
CA ALA A 213 5.29 -12.93 -4.36
C ALA A 213 5.19 -13.79 -5.64
N ARG A 214 4.24 -14.74 -5.67
CA ARG A 214 3.98 -15.58 -6.86
C ARG A 214 3.22 -14.83 -7.94
N SER A 215 2.20 -14.05 -7.56
CA SER A 215 1.33 -13.35 -8.51
C SER A 215 1.97 -12.10 -9.10
N LEU A 216 2.93 -11.49 -8.38
CA LEU A 216 3.58 -10.23 -8.73
C LEU A 216 5.10 -10.29 -8.53
N PRO A 217 5.80 -11.28 -9.16
CA PRO A 217 7.22 -11.51 -8.91
C PRO A 217 8.10 -10.33 -9.31
N ASP A 218 7.70 -9.60 -10.35
CA ASP A 218 8.44 -8.43 -10.83
C ASP A 218 8.10 -7.15 -10.06
N ALA A 219 6.96 -7.06 -9.43
CA ALA A 219 6.56 -5.90 -8.64
C ALA A 219 7.04 -6.00 -7.19
N MET A 220 6.94 -7.15 -6.54
CA MET A 220 7.36 -7.33 -5.15
C MET A 220 8.87 -7.43 -5.03
N LYS A 221 9.44 -6.62 -4.15
CA LYS A 221 10.86 -6.62 -3.81
C LYS A 221 11.02 -6.81 -2.31
N VAL A 222 11.85 -7.77 -1.92
CA VAL A 222 12.15 -8.06 -0.50
C VAL A 222 13.63 -7.85 -0.26
N PHE A 223 13.94 -7.04 0.75
CA PHE A 223 15.31 -6.76 1.17
C PHE A 223 15.50 -7.22 2.61
N VAL A 224 16.68 -7.75 2.88
CA VAL A 224 17.05 -8.23 4.20
C VAL A 224 18.32 -7.54 4.66
N VAL A 225 18.30 -7.03 5.89
CA VAL A 225 19.50 -6.60 6.61
C VAL A 225 19.88 -7.70 7.59
N SER A 226 21.10 -8.17 7.51
CA SER A 226 21.62 -9.23 8.38
C SER A 226 22.86 -8.79 9.13
N ARG A 227 23.09 -9.39 10.30
CA ARG A 227 24.36 -9.38 11.00
C ARG A 227 24.80 -10.84 11.19
N GLU A 228 26.01 -11.19 10.74
CA GLU A 228 26.50 -12.57 10.85
C GLU A 228 25.48 -13.57 10.29
N GLU A 229 24.93 -13.31 9.10
CA GLU A 229 23.90 -14.09 8.42
C GLU A 229 22.51 -14.10 9.10
N ARG A 230 22.39 -13.62 10.33
CA ARG A 230 21.11 -13.52 11.03
C ARG A 230 20.30 -12.32 10.54
N PRO A 231 19.08 -12.51 10.02
CA PRO A 231 18.19 -11.42 9.65
C PRO A 231 17.78 -10.59 10.88
N ILE A 232 18.03 -9.28 10.84
CA ILE A 232 17.68 -8.33 11.91
C ILE A 232 16.74 -7.22 11.46
N ALA A 233 16.65 -6.96 10.16
CA ALA A 233 15.59 -6.12 9.58
C ALA A 233 15.25 -6.59 8.18
N SER A 234 14.08 -6.19 7.71
CA SER A 234 13.63 -6.44 6.33
C SER A 234 12.74 -5.31 5.86
N LEU A 235 12.76 -5.08 4.54
CA LEU A 235 11.97 -4.08 3.85
C LEU A 235 11.26 -4.75 2.68
N VAL A 236 9.95 -4.50 2.55
CA VAL A 236 9.16 -4.90 1.37
C VAL A 236 8.78 -3.66 0.60
N ALA A 237 9.10 -3.67 -0.67
CA ALA A 237 8.77 -2.60 -1.61
C ALA A 237 8.05 -3.14 -2.84
N TRP A 238 7.31 -2.26 -3.50
CA TRP A 238 6.46 -2.56 -4.65
C TRP A 238 6.77 -1.63 -5.81
N ALA A 239 7.15 -2.18 -6.93
CA ALA A 239 7.46 -1.45 -8.15
C ALA A 239 6.23 -1.36 -9.07
N ALA A 240 5.97 -0.16 -9.60
CA ALA A 240 5.00 0.08 -10.67
C ALA A 240 5.54 1.21 -11.57
N GLY A 241 5.82 0.90 -12.83
CA GLY A 241 6.50 1.83 -13.73
C GLY A 241 7.83 2.32 -13.14
N ARG A 242 7.99 3.64 -13.03
CA ARG A 242 9.19 4.28 -12.45
C ARG A 242 9.05 4.65 -10.96
N THR A 243 7.99 4.22 -10.31
CA THR A 243 7.75 4.46 -8.87
C THR A 243 7.99 3.19 -8.08
N ILE A 244 8.65 3.33 -6.92
CA ILE A 244 8.80 2.26 -5.96
C ILE A 244 8.24 2.68 -4.60
N HIS A 245 7.35 1.86 -4.03
CA HIS A 245 6.63 2.14 -2.79
C HIS A 245 7.02 1.13 -1.71
N VAL A 246 7.47 1.60 -0.55
CA VAL A 246 7.78 0.76 0.62
C VAL A 246 6.56 0.66 1.52
N THR A 247 6.04 -0.56 1.69
CA THR A 247 4.89 -0.83 2.56
C THR A 247 5.31 -1.31 3.95
N ASP A 248 6.34 -2.15 4.00
CA ASP A 248 6.75 -2.79 5.25
C ASP A 248 8.24 -2.54 5.50
N MET A 249 8.54 -1.99 6.65
CA MET A 249 9.88 -1.91 7.20
C MET A 249 9.84 -2.46 8.62
N VAL A 250 10.43 -3.62 8.79
CA VAL A 250 10.33 -4.41 10.01
C VAL A 250 11.72 -4.74 10.56
N SER A 251 11.85 -4.79 11.88
CA SER A 251 13.15 -5.03 12.49
C SER A 251 13.03 -5.63 13.89
N ASP A 252 14.06 -6.37 14.27
CA ASP A 252 14.25 -6.84 15.63
C ASP A 252 14.55 -5.65 16.55
N ALA A 253 13.72 -5.44 17.55
CA ALA A 253 13.88 -4.32 18.48
C ALA A 253 15.20 -4.40 19.28
N SER A 254 15.73 -5.60 19.53
CA SER A 254 17.02 -5.78 20.19
C SER A 254 18.22 -5.28 19.37
N ALA A 255 18.02 -5.16 18.05
CA ALA A 255 19.07 -4.71 17.13
C ALA A 255 19.01 -3.21 16.80
N PHE A 256 18.11 -2.42 17.38
CA PHE A 256 17.95 -0.99 17.07
C PHE A 256 19.23 -0.16 17.29
N SER A 257 20.07 -0.52 18.26
CA SER A 257 21.34 0.14 18.50
C SER A 257 22.32 0.04 17.32
N LEU A 258 22.19 -1.02 16.50
CA LEU A 258 22.98 -1.25 15.29
C LEU A 258 22.51 -0.41 14.09
N ARG A 259 21.38 0.28 14.20
CA ARG A 259 20.82 1.15 13.15
C ARG A 259 20.43 0.43 11.84
N PRO A 260 19.83 -0.77 11.88
CA PRO A 260 19.54 -1.55 10.68
C PRO A 260 18.55 -0.85 9.74
N ASN A 261 17.58 -0.06 10.27
CA ASN A 261 16.62 0.68 9.46
C ASN A 261 17.27 1.84 8.69
N ASP A 262 18.30 2.46 9.27
CA ASP A 262 19.04 3.54 8.60
C ASP A 262 19.85 2.99 7.43
N LEU A 263 20.50 1.85 7.62
CA LEU A 263 21.19 1.16 6.55
C LEU A 263 20.23 0.70 5.47
N ALA A 264 19.09 0.07 5.87
CA ALA A 264 18.09 -0.43 4.93
C ALA A 264 17.60 0.65 3.97
N VAL A 265 17.23 1.83 4.49
CA VAL A 265 16.74 2.92 3.63
C VAL A 265 17.85 3.49 2.75
N TRP A 266 19.06 3.65 3.27
CA TRP A 266 20.17 4.19 2.49
C TRP A 266 20.57 3.26 1.33
N GLU A 267 20.76 1.98 1.61
CA GLU A 267 21.12 1.01 0.59
C GLU A 267 19.97 0.78 -0.42
N PHE A 268 18.70 0.81 0.06
CA PHE A 268 17.53 0.75 -0.80
C PHE A 268 17.45 1.94 -1.76
N LEU A 269 17.74 3.17 -1.31
CA LEU A 269 17.76 4.34 -2.18
C LEU A 269 18.85 4.23 -3.26
N GLY A 270 20.03 3.73 -2.92
CA GLY A 270 21.09 3.43 -3.89
C GLY A 270 20.65 2.37 -4.90
N TRP A 271 20.08 1.25 -4.42
CA TRP A 271 19.54 0.18 -5.26
C TRP A 271 18.47 0.68 -6.23
N ALA A 272 17.57 1.57 -5.77
CA ALA A 272 16.50 2.13 -6.59
C ALA A 272 17.04 3.11 -7.63
N SER A 273 18.04 3.91 -7.29
CA SER A 273 18.76 4.80 -8.22
C SER A 273 19.44 4.00 -9.34
N ASP A 274 20.19 2.96 -8.99
CA ASP A 274 20.93 2.10 -9.93
C ASP A 274 19.98 1.41 -10.94
N ARG A 275 18.70 1.24 -10.58
CA ARG A 275 17.65 0.61 -11.43
C ARG A 275 16.77 1.62 -12.16
N GLY A 276 17.08 2.92 -12.06
CA GLY A 276 16.39 3.97 -12.81
C GLY A 276 14.99 4.30 -12.32
N PHE A 277 14.64 3.96 -11.07
CA PHE A 277 13.42 4.46 -10.46
C PHE A 277 13.48 5.98 -10.32
N ALA A 278 12.36 6.67 -10.57
CA ALA A 278 12.29 8.12 -10.49
C ALA A 278 11.71 8.63 -9.17
N GLU A 279 10.82 7.85 -8.56
CA GLU A 279 10.13 8.25 -7.34
C GLU A 279 10.17 7.12 -6.30
N PHE A 280 10.57 7.48 -5.09
CA PHE A 280 10.42 6.68 -3.89
C PHE A 280 9.24 7.18 -3.07
N ASP A 281 8.26 6.31 -2.85
CA ASP A 281 7.12 6.55 -2.00
C ASP A 281 7.33 5.78 -0.68
N PHE A 282 7.42 6.51 0.42
CA PHE A 282 7.59 5.92 1.74
C PHE A 282 6.27 5.78 2.50
N GLY A 283 5.16 6.04 1.82
CA GLY A 283 3.80 5.90 2.36
C GLY A 283 3.40 6.98 3.37
N PRO A 284 2.19 6.86 3.93
CA PRO A 284 1.60 7.87 4.81
C PRO A 284 2.41 8.10 6.08
N VAL A 285 2.34 9.35 6.57
CA VAL A 285 2.89 9.78 7.86
C VAL A 285 1.74 9.84 8.86
N ARG A 286 1.63 8.86 9.73
CA ARG A 286 0.51 8.67 10.66
C ARG A 286 0.77 9.25 12.06
N TYR A 287 2.03 9.39 12.45
CA TYR A 287 2.43 9.93 13.76
C TYR A 287 3.84 10.53 13.71
N ARG A 288 4.14 11.40 14.66
CA ARG A 288 5.37 12.21 14.72
C ARG A 288 6.68 11.39 14.60
N GLY A 289 6.73 10.20 15.17
CA GLY A 289 7.94 9.36 15.07
C GLY A 289 8.23 8.90 13.64
N GLN A 290 7.19 8.58 12.86
CA GLN A 290 7.35 8.28 11.43
C GLN A 290 7.78 9.53 10.65
N GLU A 291 7.19 10.69 10.96
CA GLU A 291 7.55 11.95 10.32
C GLU A 291 9.05 12.25 10.51
N ILE A 292 9.52 12.25 11.75
CA ILE A 292 10.94 12.49 12.07
C ILE A 292 11.86 11.52 11.32
N PHE A 293 11.51 10.23 11.29
CA PHE A 293 12.30 9.22 10.59
C PHE A 293 12.29 9.43 9.07
N LYS A 294 11.14 9.71 8.47
CA LYS A 294 11.01 9.90 7.02
C LYS A 294 11.66 11.19 6.55
N MET A 295 11.46 12.30 7.29
CA MET A 295 11.99 13.61 6.90
C MET A 295 13.52 13.71 6.90
N LYS A 296 14.23 12.87 7.64
CA LYS A 296 15.70 12.84 7.55
C LYS A 296 16.22 12.43 6.15
N TRP A 297 15.41 11.71 5.37
CA TRP A 297 15.69 11.29 4.00
C TRP A 297 15.37 12.36 2.95
N ARG A 298 15.07 13.59 3.38
CA ARG A 298 14.69 14.71 2.48
C ARG A 298 13.44 14.38 1.66
N MET A 299 12.43 13.84 2.33
CA MET A 299 11.13 13.55 1.72
C MET A 299 10.32 14.83 1.55
N GLU A 300 9.52 14.88 0.48
CA GLU A 300 8.43 15.83 0.28
C GLU A 300 7.15 15.25 0.89
N LEU A 301 6.37 16.09 1.57
CA LEU A 301 5.07 15.70 2.10
C LEU A 301 3.97 16.15 1.16
N ARG A 302 3.20 15.20 0.63
CA ARG A 302 2.00 15.44 -0.20
C ARG A 302 0.75 15.10 0.57
N ASP A 303 -0.33 15.87 0.36
CA ASP A 303 -1.61 15.63 1.02
C ASP A 303 -2.16 14.26 0.61
N TYR A 304 -2.72 13.54 1.59
CA TYR A 304 -3.23 12.19 1.43
C TYR A 304 -4.69 12.15 1.86
N SER A 305 -5.58 11.86 0.93
CA SER A 305 -7.02 11.83 1.18
C SER A 305 -7.68 10.58 0.61
N TYR A 306 -8.73 10.12 1.27
CA TYR A 306 -9.67 9.17 0.69
C TYR A 306 -10.80 9.91 0.00
N ARG A 307 -11.44 9.24 -0.95
CA ARG A 307 -12.63 9.70 -1.65
C ARG A 307 -13.77 8.74 -1.39
N TYR A 308 -14.94 9.31 -1.14
CA TYR A 308 -16.14 8.55 -0.84
C TYR A 308 -17.26 8.88 -1.80
N LEU A 309 -18.02 7.83 -2.17
CA LEU A 309 -19.31 7.95 -2.82
C LEU A 309 -20.33 7.24 -1.95
N SER A 310 -21.40 7.90 -1.58
CA SER A 310 -22.47 7.35 -0.75
C SER A 310 -23.81 7.79 -1.28
N ALA A 311 -24.79 6.91 -1.23
CA ALA A 311 -26.18 7.25 -1.51
C ALA A 311 -26.85 8.05 -0.38
N SER A 312 -26.30 7.99 0.83
CA SER A 312 -26.82 8.67 2.02
C SER A 312 -25.90 9.83 2.46
N ALA A 313 -26.47 10.83 3.14
CA ALA A 313 -25.75 12.00 3.66
C ALA A 313 -24.81 11.70 4.85
N GLY A 314 -24.81 10.47 5.38
CA GLY A 314 -24.01 10.07 6.53
C GLY A 314 -22.49 10.09 6.27
N ALA A 315 -21.72 10.41 7.31
CA ALA A 315 -20.27 10.29 7.23
C ALA A 315 -19.86 8.79 7.26
N PRO A 316 -19.02 8.33 6.32
CA PRO A 316 -18.60 6.94 6.30
C PRO A 316 -17.75 6.60 7.55
N ARG A 317 -17.96 5.40 8.11
CA ARG A 317 -17.13 4.89 9.19
C ARG A 317 -15.77 4.49 8.63
N ASN A 318 -14.72 5.17 9.07
CA ASN A 318 -13.35 4.88 8.62
C ASN A 318 -12.47 4.50 9.83
N PRO A 319 -11.79 3.33 9.79
CA PRO A 319 -10.92 2.90 10.88
C PRO A 319 -9.70 3.82 11.08
N VAL A 320 -9.35 4.62 10.06
CA VAL A 320 -8.19 5.52 10.08
C VAL A 320 -8.53 6.89 10.65
N ALA A 321 -9.77 7.37 10.44
CA ALA A 321 -10.20 8.72 10.86
C ALA A 321 -10.44 8.89 12.37
N GLY A 322 -10.09 7.88 13.16
CA GLY A 322 -10.21 7.89 14.62
C GLY A 322 -11.53 7.26 15.09
N SER A 323 -11.42 6.14 15.75
CA SER A 323 -12.49 5.54 16.52
C SER A 323 -12.24 5.89 17.99
N GLY A 324 -13.16 6.65 18.59
CA GLY A 324 -13.15 6.90 20.05
C GLY A 324 -13.43 5.63 20.87
N GLY A 325 -13.29 5.70 22.17
CA GLY A 325 -13.67 4.63 23.09
C GLY A 325 -12.81 3.38 23.03
N ILE A 326 -13.44 2.21 23.06
CA ILE A 326 -12.77 0.89 23.11
C ILE A 326 -11.84 0.66 21.92
N MET A 327 -12.18 1.18 20.75
CA MET A 327 -11.34 1.02 19.56
C MET A 327 -10.02 1.78 19.65
N ALA A 328 -9.98 2.90 20.35
CA ALA A 328 -8.72 3.63 20.62
C ALA A 328 -7.80 2.86 21.60
N ALA A 329 -8.37 2.06 22.50
CA ALA A 329 -7.64 1.22 23.44
C ALA A 329 -7.18 -0.12 22.82
N ALA A 330 -7.81 -0.59 21.75
CA ALA A 330 -7.55 -1.89 21.14
C ALA A 330 -6.06 -2.17 20.84
N PRO A 331 -5.26 -1.23 20.27
CA PRO A 331 -3.83 -1.46 20.06
C PRO A 331 -3.03 -1.67 21.34
N LYS A 332 -3.40 -1.01 22.43
CA LYS A 332 -2.75 -1.16 23.75
C LYS A 332 -3.07 -2.53 24.34
N ILE A 333 -4.35 -2.92 24.32
CA ILE A 333 -4.83 -4.24 24.78
C ILE A 333 -4.16 -5.35 23.96
N TRP A 334 -4.13 -5.22 22.65
CA TRP A 334 -3.47 -6.16 21.75
C TRP A 334 -1.99 -6.37 22.12
N ARG A 335 -1.26 -5.29 22.32
CA ARG A 335 0.16 -5.35 22.73
C ARG A 335 0.36 -6.04 24.08
N ALA A 336 -0.48 -5.77 25.05
CA ALA A 336 -0.32 -6.28 26.39
C ALA A 336 -0.77 -7.75 26.54
N LEU A 337 -1.93 -8.10 25.99
CA LEU A 337 -2.63 -9.32 26.38
C LEU A 337 -2.65 -10.43 25.30
N VAL A 338 -2.44 -10.11 24.01
CA VAL A 338 -2.55 -11.14 22.96
C VAL A 338 -1.20 -11.82 22.71
N PRO A 339 -1.00 -13.10 23.01
CA PRO A 339 0.24 -13.81 22.67
C PRO A 339 0.47 -13.87 21.15
N LEU A 340 1.73 -13.95 20.72
CA LEU A 340 2.07 -13.94 19.29
C LEU A 340 1.40 -15.07 18.49
N ARG A 341 1.31 -16.28 19.08
CA ARG A 341 0.59 -17.42 18.50
C ARG A 341 -0.89 -17.13 18.25
N CYS A 342 -1.54 -16.44 19.20
CA CYS A 342 -2.94 -16.03 19.07
C CYS A 342 -3.09 -14.89 18.02
N ALA A 343 -2.16 -13.93 18.04
CA ALA A 343 -2.13 -12.86 17.06
C ALA A 343 -2.03 -13.41 15.62
N ARG A 344 -1.20 -14.43 15.41
CA ARG A 344 -1.06 -15.15 14.12
C ARG A 344 -2.36 -15.84 13.71
N ALA A 345 -2.99 -16.58 14.62
CA ALA A 345 -4.23 -17.31 14.35
C ALA A 345 -5.42 -16.39 14.03
N MET A 346 -5.53 -15.26 14.74
CA MET A 346 -6.61 -14.29 14.58
C MET A 346 -6.35 -13.26 13.47
N GLY A 347 -5.10 -13.09 13.06
CA GLY A 347 -4.66 -12.01 12.19
C GLY A 347 -5.50 -11.88 10.92
N ARG A 348 -5.72 -12.98 10.18
CA ARG A 348 -6.53 -13.00 8.96
C ARG A 348 -7.95 -12.49 9.19
N ARG A 349 -8.64 -12.97 10.23
CA ARG A 349 -10.02 -12.58 10.51
C ARG A 349 -10.12 -11.09 10.88
N LEU A 350 -9.23 -10.62 11.75
CA LEU A 350 -9.23 -9.23 12.19
C LEU A 350 -8.84 -8.28 11.05
N ARG A 351 -7.84 -8.63 10.25
CA ARG A 351 -7.50 -7.86 9.05
C ARG A 351 -8.66 -7.77 8.08
N ARG A 352 -9.36 -8.89 7.84
CA ARG A 352 -10.55 -8.90 7.00
C ARG A 352 -11.64 -7.96 7.51
N GLU A 353 -11.87 -7.87 8.82
CA GLU A 353 -12.86 -6.95 9.40
C GLU A 353 -12.42 -5.49 9.32
N ILE A 354 -11.13 -5.21 9.51
CA ILE A 354 -10.59 -3.84 9.50
C ILE A 354 -10.45 -3.32 8.06
N GLY A 355 -9.96 -4.15 7.15
CA GLY A 355 -9.72 -3.78 5.75
C GLY A 355 -8.53 -2.85 5.53
N LEU A 356 -7.61 -2.73 6.51
CA LEU A 356 -6.39 -1.89 6.47
C LEU A 356 -5.15 -2.75 6.28
#